data_50cc0a2d2039607b27a4592206dfc224
#
_entry.id   50cc0a2d2039607b27a4592206dfc224
#
_cell.length_a   1.000
_cell.length_b   1.000
_cell.length_c   1.000
_cell.angle_alpha   90.00
_cell.angle_beta   90.00
_cell.angle_gamma   90.00
#
_symmetry.space_group_name_H-M   'P 1'
#
loop_
_entity.id
_entity.type
_entity.pdbx_description
1 polymer ?
#
loop_
_entity_poly.entity_id
_entity_poly.type
_entity_poly.pdbx_seq_one_letter_code
_entity_poly.pdbx_strand_id
1 'polypeptide(L)'
;MIIEGAGGHIRLDRIPAYIRSYKRQSEFPLFVAGPLPTDIALGYDHIAGCAGASVASAAGADYLCYITPAEHLGLPSPEAVKEGLIAFRIAAHIGDTVKYGSEGRDAMMAKMRAALDREGQIRCAFDPARARELAGDDTECTMCGEFCAIKIMREL
;
A
#
# COMPACT_ATOMS: atom_id res chain seq x y z
N MET A 1 -0.15 -17.56 19.55
CA MET A 1 -1.08 -18.12 18.55
C MET A 1 -1.51 -16.99 17.63
N ILE A 2 -1.63 -17.23 16.33
CA ILE A 2 -2.21 -16.32 15.33
C ILE A 2 -3.35 -17.09 14.67
N ILE A 3 -4.49 -16.44 14.46
CA ILE A 3 -5.59 -17.05 13.70
C ILE A 3 -5.53 -16.57 12.24
N GLU A 4 -5.84 -17.47 11.33
CA GLU A 4 -6.00 -17.16 9.92
C GLU A 4 -7.47 -17.11 9.55
N GLY A 5 -7.85 -16.13 8.76
CA GLY A 5 -9.21 -16.02 8.27
C GLY A 5 -9.43 -14.85 7.34
N ALA A 6 -10.61 -14.85 6.70
CA ALA A 6 -11.06 -13.80 5.78
C ALA A 6 -10.05 -13.47 4.64
N GLY A 7 -9.33 -14.48 4.16
CA GLY A 7 -8.44 -14.40 3.00
C GLY A 7 -9.09 -14.93 1.72
N GLY A 8 -8.33 -14.92 0.62
CA GLY A 8 -8.75 -15.41 -0.68
C GLY A 8 -9.72 -14.48 -1.41
N HIS A 9 -10.57 -15.05 -2.26
CA HIS A 9 -11.44 -14.31 -3.18
C HIS A 9 -12.70 -13.79 -2.48
N ILE A 10 -12.68 -12.54 -2.05
CA ILE A 10 -13.78 -11.90 -1.31
C ILE A 10 -14.08 -10.53 -1.92
N ARG A 11 -15.31 -10.27 -2.30
CA ARG A 11 -15.74 -8.95 -2.78
C ARG A 11 -15.38 -7.86 -1.77
N LEU A 12 -14.91 -6.72 -2.28
CA LEU A 12 -14.39 -5.60 -1.48
C LEU A 12 -15.37 -5.14 -0.38
N ASP A 13 -16.65 -5.05 -0.71
CA ASP A 13 -17.72 -4.61 0.20
C ASP A 13 -17.97 -5.58 1.37
N ARG A 14 -17.52 -6.84 1.25
CA ARG A 14 -17.69 -7.88 2.26
C ARG A 14 -16.54 -7.98 3.24
N ILE A 15 -15.34 -7.58 2.82
CA ILE A 15 -14.11 -7.70 3.62
C ILE A 15 -14.27 -7.13 5.04
N PRO A 16 -14.79 -5.90 5.26
CA PRO A 16 -14.88 -5.35 6.61
C PRO A 16 -15.78 -6.17 7.55
N ALA A 17 -16.86 -6.75 7.02
CA ALA A 17 -17.78 -7.57 7.83
C ALA A 17 -17.10 -8.86 8.30
N TYR A 18 -16.36 -9.54 7.41
CA TYR A 18 -15.60 -10.75 7.76
C TYR A 18 -14.52 -10.45 8.80
N ILE A 19 -13.69 -9.43 8.56
CA ILE A 19 -12.62 -9.06 9.50
C ILE A 19 -13.18 -8.76 10.89
N ARG A 20 -14.20 -7.91 10.99
CA ARG A 20 -14.84 -7.60 12.27
C ARG A 20 -15.47 -8.82 12.95
N SER A 21 -15.99 -9.76 12.17
CA SER A 21 -16.54 -11.01 12.71
C SER A 21 -15.45 -11.84 13.38
N TYR A 22 -14.31 -12.06 12.72
CA TYR A 22 -13.16 -12.77 13.31
C TYR A 22 -12.63 -12.06 14.55
N LYS A 23 -12.45 -10.74 14.49
CA LYS A 23 -11.94 -9.95 15.63
C LYS A 23 -12.90 -9.99 16.85
N ARG A 24 -14.20 -10.18 16.66
CA ARG A 24 -15.14 -10.38 17.79
C ARG A 24 -15.08 -11.78 18.39
N GLN A 25 -14.63 -12.78 17.64
CA GLN A 25 -14.62 -14.18 18.06
C GLN A 25 -13.29 -14.60 18.69
N SER A 26 -12.22 -13.78 18.54
CA SER A 26 -10.89 -14.14 19.02
C SER A 26 -10.11 -12.90 19.44
N GLU A 27 -9.36 -13.03 20.53
CA GLU A 27 -8.40 -12.02 21.01
C GLU A 27 -7.01 -12.18 20.35
N PHE A 28 -6.79 -13.29 19.63
CA PHE A 28 -5.52 -13.50 18.95
C PHE A 28 -5.38 -12.62 17.69
N PRO A 29 -4.14 -12.28 17.33
CA PRO A 29 -3.86 -11.55 16.10
C PRO A 29 -4.44 -12.27 14.87
N LEU A 30 -5.09 -11.52 14.00
CA LEU A 30 -5.72 -12.01 12.77
C LEU A 30 -4.77 -11.83 11.57
N PHE A 31 -4.39 -12.93 10.96
CA PHE A 31 -3.67 -13.01 9.69
C PHE A 31 -4.65 -13.20 8.52
N VAL A 32 -4.46 -12.48 7.44
CA VAL A 32 -5.29 -12.62 6.23
C VAL A 32 -4.41 -12.78 4.99
N ALA A 33 -4.82 -13.66 4.06
CA ALA A 33 -4.17 -13.87 2.78
C ALA A 33 -4.87 -13.03 1.69
N GLY A 34 -4.24 -11.97 1.25
CA GLY A 34 -4.88 -10.97 0.41
C GLY A 34 -5.72 -10.00 1.25
N PRO A 35 -7.06 -9.92 1.09
CA PRO A 35 -7.91 -10.68 0.15
C PRO A 35 -7.94 -10.10 -1.26
N LEU A 36 -8.34 -10.94 -2.23
CA LEU A 36 -8.48 -10.59 -3.64
C LEU A 36 -9.94 -10.22 -3.96
N PRO A 37 -10.24 -8.96 -4.28
CA PRO A 37 -11.61 -8.53 -4.56
C PRO A 37 -12.07 -8.77 -6.00
N THR A 38 -11.18 -9.24 -6.88
CA THR A 38 -11.48 -9.57 -8.28
C THR A 38 -10.55 -10.66 -8.79
N ASP A 39 -11.03 -11.49 -9.71
CA ASP A 39 -10.29 -12.62 -10.29
C ASP A 39 -9.71 -12.32 -11.68
N ILE A 40 -10.07 -11.20 -12.30
CA ILE A 40 -9.62 -10.87 -13.66
C ILE A 40 -8.28 -10.13 -13.69
N ALA A 41 -7.64 -9.93 -12.55
CA ALA A 41 -6.38 -9.21 -12.42
C ALA A 41 -5.14 -10.11 -12.58
N LEU A 42 -5.26 -11.21 -13.30
CA LEU A 42 -4.17 -12.17 -13.52
C LEU A 42 -2.90 -11.47 -14.01
N GLY A 43 -1.78 -11.68 -13.33
CA GLY A 43 -0.52 -10.95 -13.56
C GLY A 43 -0.44 -9.60 -12.81
N TYR A 44 -1.55 -9.13 -12.23
CA TYR A 44 -1.66 -7.92 -11.40
C TYR A 44 -2.36 -8.20 -10.06
N ASP A 45 -2.38 -9.46 -9.63
CA ASP A 45 -3.06 -9.88 -8.40
C ASP A 45 -2.51 -9.16 -7.16
N HIS A 46 -1.24 -8.77 -7.15
CA HIS A 46 -0.64 -7.93 -6.09
C HIS A 46 -1.32 -6.55 -5.97
N ILE A 47 -1.80 -5.97 -7.08
CA ILE A 47 -2.54 -4.69 -7.07
C ILE A 47 -3.96 -4.91 -6.53
N ALA A 48 -4.67 -5.94 -7.04
CA ALA A 48 -5.98 -6.31 -6.54
C ALA A 48 -5.92 -6.67 -5.04
N GLY A 49 -4.91 -7.46 -4.65
CA GLY A 49 -4.64 -7.82 -3.27
C GLY A 49 -4.31 -6.62 -2.38
N CYS A 50 -3.54 -5.65 -2.89
CA CYS A 50 -3.27 -4.40 -2.16
C CYS A 50 -4.57 -3.65 -1.83
N ALA A 51 -5.50 -3.55 -2.77
CA ALA A 51 -6.80 -2.92 -2.53
C ALA A 51 -7.60 -3.64 -1.43
N GLY A 52 -7.71 -4.97 -1.54
CA GLY A 52 -8.40 -5.79 -0.54
C GLY A 52 -7.73 -5.76 0.84
N ALA A 53 -6.40 -5.87 0.87
CA ALA A 53 -5.59 -5.83 2.07
C ALA A 53 -5.67 -4.48 2.80
N SER A 54 -5.74 -3.36 2.06
CA SER A 54 -5.93 -2.03 2.64
C SER A 54 -7.25 -1.95 3.42
N VAL A 55 -8.33 -2.47 2.83
CA VAL A 55 -9.64 -2.53 3.48
C VAL A 55 -9.63 -3.49 4.67
N ALA A 56 -8.97 -4.65 4.54
CA ALA A 56 -8.83 -5.62 5.62
C ALA A 56 -8.06 -5.05 6.82
N SER A 57 -6.91 -4.40 6.55
CA SER A 57 -6.10 -3.75 7.58
C SER A 57 -6.88 -2.64 8.29
N ALA A 58 -7.54 -1.76 7.54
CA ALA A 58 -8.38 -0.70 8.10
C ALA A 58 -9.53 -1.25 8.95
N ALA A 59 -10.05 -2.44 8.63
CA ALA A 59 -11.12 -3.11 9.37
C ALA A 59 -10.65 -3.86 10.61
N GLY A 60 -9.32 -4.05 10.81
CA GLY A 60 -8.73 -4.63 12.01
C GLY A 60 -7.87 -5.88 11.81
N ALA A 61 -7.52 -6.27 10.58
CA ALA A 61 -6.52 -7.31 10.36
C ALA A 61 -5.15 -6.87 10.91
N ASP A 62 -4.43 -7.78 11.57
CA ASP A 62 -3.16 -7.52 12.23
C ASP A 62 -1.96 -7.86 11.33
N TYR A 63 -2.11 -8.89 10.51
CA TYR A 63 -1.08 -9.36 9.57
C TYR A 63 -1.66 -9.56 8.17
N LEU A 64 -0.90 -9.17 7.17
CA LEU A 64 -1.24 -9.32 5.77
C LEU A 64 -0.24 -10.27 5.09
N CYS A 65 -0.72 -11.37 4.52
CA CYS A 65 0.06 -12.17 3.59
C CYS A 65 0.06 -11.47 2.23
N TYR A 66 1.24 -11.12 1.73
CA TYR A 66 1.36 -10.49 0.43
C TYR A 66 1.07 -11.47 -0.71
N ILE A 67 0.64 -10.92 -1.82
CA ILE A 67 0.39 -11.60 -3.09
C ILE A 67 1.36 -11.03 -4.12
N THR A 68 1.89 -11.88 -5.00
CA THR A 68 2.82 -11.48 -6.04
C THR A 68 2.12 -11.32 -7.39
N PRO A 69 2.76 -10.66 -8.39
CA PRO A 69 2.26 -10.67 -9.77
C PRO A 69 2.11 -12.07 -10.37
N ALA A 70 2.89 -13.05 -9.87
CA ALA A 70 2.87 -14.42 -10.35
C ALA A 70 1.76 -15.29 -9.72
N GLU A 71 0.92 -14.73 -8.85
CA GLU A 71 -0.19 -15.44 -8.22
C GLU A 71 -1.07 -16.12 -9.28
N HIS A 72 -1.45 -17.37 -9.02
CA HIS A 72 -2.18 -18.24 -9.97
C HIS A 72 -1.45 -18.57 -11.28
N LEU A 73 -0.24 -18.08 -11.52
CA LEU A 73 0.54 -18.31 -12.73
C LEU A 73 1.74 -19.22 -12.52
N GLY A 74 2.41 -19.16 -11.37
CA GLY A 74 3.59 -19.97 -11.09
C GLY A 74 4.41 -19.48 -9.90
N LEU A 75 5.61 -20.03 -9.75
CA LEU A 75 6.53 -19.58 -8.70
C LEU A 75 7.06 -18.17 -9.00
N PRO A 76 6.99 -17.24 -8.05
CA PRO A 76 7.43 -15.88 -8.28
C PRO A 76 8.96 -15.79 -8.35
N SER A 77 9.45 -14.88 -9.21
CA SER A 77 10.85 -14.44 -9.15
C SER A 77 11.11 -13.55 -7.92
N PRO A 78 12.38 -13.31 -7.55
CA PRO A 78 12.71 -12.36 -6.49
C PRO A 78 12.14 -10.97 -6.72
N GLU A 79 12.09 -10.51 -7.98
CA GLU A 79 11.52 -9.22 -8.37
C GLU A 79 10.01 -9.19 -8.13
N ALA A 80 9.29 -10.25 -8.52
CA ALA A 80 7.87 -10.39 -8.27
C ALA A 80 7.55 -10.43 -6.77
N VAL A 81 8.39 -11.10 -5.97
CA VAL A 81 8.30 -11.10 -4.50
C VAL A 81 8.47 -9.68 -3.94
N LYS A 82 9.49 -8.95 -4.40
CA LYS A 82 9.70 -7.55 -4.00
C LYS A 82 8.50 -6.69 -4.34
N GLU A 83 7.96 -6.82 -5.55
CA GLU A 83 6.80 -6.04 -6.02
C GLU A 83 5.56 -6.30 -5.16
N GLY A 84 5.24 -7.57 -4.90
CA GLY A 84 4.15 -7.96 -3.99
C GLY A 84 4.36 -7.43 -2.57
N LEU A 85 5.57 -7.53 -2.03
CA LEU A 85 5.90 -7.03 -0.70
C LEU A 85 5.71 -5.50 -0.60
N ILE A 86 6.13 -4.74 -1.60
CA ILE A 86 5.94 -3.28 -1.62
C ILE A 86 4.45 -2.93 -1.68
N ALA A 87 3.67 -3.61 -2.54
CA ALA A 87 2.22 -3.41 -2.63
C ALA A 87 1.54 -3.63 -1.27
N PHE A 88 1.91 -4.69 -0.56
CA PHE A 88 1.32 -5.01 0.75
C PHE A 88 1.84 -4.15 1.90
N ARG A 89 3.05 -3.62 1.82
CA ARG A 89 3.51 -2.56 2.74
C ARG A 89 2.70 -1.27 2.57
N ILE A 90 2.33 -0.92 1.33
CA ILE A 90 1.42 0.20 1.05
C ILE A 90 0.04 -0.09 1.65
N ALA A 91 -0.51 -1.28 1.45
CA ALA A 91 -1.79 -1.69 2.01
C ALA A 91 -1.81 -1.60 3.55
N ALA A 92 -0.78 -2.12 4.21
CA ALA A 92 -0.66 -2.06 5.66
C ALA A 92 -0.62 -0.61 6.16
N HIS A 93 0.19 0.23 5.50
CA HIS A 93 0.28 1.65 5.84
C HIS A 93 -1.05 2.39 5.67
N ILE A 94 -1.78 2.14 4.57
CA ILE A 94 -3.13 2.71 4.37
C ILE A 94 -4.06 2.32 5.53
N GLY A 95 -4.04 1.05 5.94
CA GLY A 95 -4.82 0.59 7.08
C GLY A 95 -4.40 1.23 8.40
N ASP A 96 -3.10 1.42 8.60
CA ASP A 96 -2.57 2.08 9.79
C ASP A 96 -2.96 3.56 9.87
N THR A 97 -3.00 4.27 8.75
CA THR A 97 -3.49 5.66 8.72
C THR A 97 -4.96 5.77 9.15
N VAL A 98 -5.78 4.77 8.84
CA VAL A 98 -7.18 4.70 9.29
C VAL A 98 -7.27 4.39 10.79
N LYS A 99 -6.42 3.48 11.29
CA LYS A 99 -6.44 3.06 12.71
C LYS A 99 -5.81 4.08 13.66
N TYR A 100 -4.73 4.75 13.23
CA TYR A 100 -3.85 5.54 14.11
C TYR A 100 -3.66 6.99 13.64
N GLY A 101 -4.23 7.39 12.52
CA GLY A 101 -4.00 8.70 11.91
C GLY A 101 -2.82 8.73 10.94
N SER A 102 -2.70 9.81 10.18
CA SER A 102 -1.70 10.00 9.12
C SER A 102 -0.45 10.75 9.58
N GLU A 103 -0.13 10.68 10.85
CA GLU A 103 1.09 11.27 11.42
C GLU A 103 2.35 10.50 11.01
N GLY A 104 3.51 11.08 11.27
CA GLY A 104 4.79 10.43 11.01
C GLY A 104 5.22 10.49 9.55
N ARG A 105 5.24 9.35 8.83
CA ARG A 105 5.82 9.27 7.48
C ARG A 105 5.07 10.09 6.44
N ASP A 106 3.74 10.09 6.48
CA ASP A 106 2.93 10.88 5.55
C ASP A 106 3.07 12.38 5.82
N ALA A 107 3.11 12.79 7.08
CA ALA A 107 3.36 14.17 7.46
C ALA A 107 4.77 14.63 7.02
N MET A 108 5.77 13.75 7.13
CA MET A 108 7.12 14.03 6.62
C MET A 108 7.11 14.16 5.09
N MET A 109 6.47 13.25 4.38
CA MET A 109 6.32 13.33 2.91
C MET A 109 5.60 14.62 2.50
N ALA A 110 4.55 15.02 3.22
CA ALA A 110 3.83 16.27 2.94
C ALA A 110 4.74 17.49 3.10
N LYS A 111 5.60 17.54 4.14
CA LYS A 111 6.59 18.60 4.32
C LYS A 111 7.62 18.63 3.17
N MET A 112 8.13 17.47 2.75
CA MET A 112 9.07 17.39 1.63
C MET A 112 8.40 17.85 0.31
N ARG A 113 7.14 17.50 0.08
CA ARG A 113 6.36 17.98 -1.09
C ARG A 113 6.15 19.49 -1.04
N ALA A 114 5.72 20.04 0.09
CA ALA A 114 5.54 21.47 0.26
C ALA A 114 6.85 22.25 0.07
N ALA A 115 7.98 21.67 0.46
CA ALA A 115 9.31 22.24 0.26
C ALA A 115 9.84 22.05 -1.17
N LEU A 116 9.18 21.25 -2.03
CA LEU A 116 9.69 20.80 -3.34
C LEU A 116 11.02 20.02 -3.22
N ASP A 117 11.29 19.45 -2.05
CA ASP A 117 12.48 18.64 -1.78
C ASP A 117 12.31 17.25 -2.38
N ARG A 118 12.77 17.06 -3.62
CA ARG A 118 12.69 15.80 -4.34
C ARG A 118 13.49 14.68 -3.66
N GLU A 119 14.68 14.98 -3.21
CA GLU A 119 15.52 14.01 -2.50
C GLU A 119 14.90 13.56 -1.18
N GLY A 120 14.29 14.48 -0.44
CA GLY A 120 13.52 14.17 0.75
C GLY A 120 12.33 13.26 0.45
N GLN A 121 11.59 13.51 -0.63
CA GLN A 121 10.48 12.67 -1.06
C GLN A 121 10.96 11.25 -1.42
N ILE A 122 12.07 11.12 -2.19
CA ILE A 122 12.65 9.83 -2.55
C ILE A 122 13.03 9.04 -1.29
N ARG A 123 13.73 9.66 -0.34
CA ARG A 123 14.09 9.01 0.94
C ARG A 123 12.88 8.55 1.74
N CYS A 124 11.75 9.25 1.67
CA CYS A 124 10.52 8.90 2.35
C CYS A 124 9.70 7.80 1.65
N ALA A 125 10.00 7.45 0.41
CA ALA A 125 9.26 6.45 -0.36
C ALA A 125 9.37 5.04 0.23
N PHE A 126 8.38 4.18 -0.01
CA PHE A 126 8.45 2.76 0.35
C PHE A 126 9.52 2.00 -0.44
N ASP A 127 9.73 2.37 -1.69
CA ASP A 127 10.83 1.92 -2.54
C ASP A 127 11.61 3.13 -3.06
N PRO A 128 12.64 3.60 -2.31
CA PRO A 128 13.45 4.74 -2.72
C PRO A 128 14.24 4.46 -4.01
N ALA A 129 14.63 3.20 -4.26
CA ALA A 129 15.35 2.83 -5.47
C ALA A 129 14.47 3.01 -6.71
N ARG A 130 13.23 2.51 -6.64
CA ARG A 130 12.24 2.69 -7.72
C ARG A 130 11.89 4.17 -7.92
N ALA A 131 11.72 4.91 -6.82
CA ALA A 131 11.43 6.34 -6.90
C ALA A 131 12.58 7.11 -7.58
N ARG A 132 13.83 6.76 -7.29
CA ARG A 132 15.01 7.37 -7.90
C ARG A 132 15.14 7.03 -9.39
N GLU A 133 14.93 5.75 -9.74
CA GLU A 133 14.92 5.31 -11.14
C GLU A 133 13.91 6.12 -11.99
N LEU A 134 12.68 6.28 -11.48
CA LEU A 134 11.64 7.05 -12.17
C LEU A 134 11.89 8.56 -12.15
N ALA A 135 12.60 9.06 -11.16
CA ALA A 135 13.00 10.45 -11.08
C ALA A 135 14.04 10.84 -12.12
N GLY A 136 14.92 9.91 -12.50
CA GLY A 136 16.06 10.21 -13.36
C GLY A 136 17.00 11.24 -12.72
N ASP A 137 17.70 12.01 -13.56
CA ASP A 137 18.68 13.01 -13.14
C ASP A 137 18.06 14.38 -12.83
N ASP A 138 16.74 14.54 -13.02
CA ASP A 138 16.07 15.81 -12.77
C ASP A 138 16.08 16.17 -11.28
N THR A 139 16.45 17.38 -10.96
CA THR A 139 16.43 17.91 -9.58
C THR A 139 15.04 18.30 -9.10
N GLU A 140 14.11 18.55 -10.03
CA GLU A 140 12.72 18.94 -9.76
C GLU A 140 11.72 18.01 -10.44
N CYS A 141 10.48 18.08 -9.99
CA CYS A 141 9.37 17.39 -10.66
C CYS A 141 9.02 18.12 -11.96
N THR A 142 9.05 17.41 -13.08
CA THR A 142 8.78 17.96 -14.42
C THR A 142 7.33 17.78 -14.88
N MET A 143 6.47 17.12 -14.06
CA MET A 143 5.13 16.71 -14.49
C MET A 143 4.18 17.90 -14.77
N CYS A 144 4.16 18.91 -13.90
CA CYS A 144 3.25 20.07 -14.02
C CYS A 144 3.96 21.32 -14.58
N GLY A 145 5.30 21.35 -14.61
CA GLY A 145 6.07 22.51 -15.05
C GLY A 145 5.69 23.80 -14.31
N GLU A 146 5.40 24.85 -15.06
CA GLU A 146 4.95 26.16 -14.54
C GLU A 146 3.57 26.13 -13.86
N PHE A 147 2.72 25.15 -14.21
CA PHE A 147 1.37 25.00 -13.62
C PHE A 147 1.38 24.21 -12.29
N CYS A 148 2.55 24.03 -11.68
CA CYS A 148 2.62 23.34 -10.40
C CYS A 148 1.94 24.14 -9.29
N ALA A 149 0.83 23.58 -8.74
CA ALA A 149 0.07 24.23 -7.68
C ALA A 149 0.91 24.63 -6.47
N ILE A 150 1.91 23.79 -6.10
CA ILE A 150 2.82 24.09 -4.98
C ILE A 150 3.70 25.30 -5.29
N LYS A 151 4.23 25.41 -6.53
CA LYS A 151 5.03 26.57 -6.94
C LYS A 151 4.18 27.84 -6.90
N ILE A 152 2.99 27.80 -7.50
CA ILE A 152 2.07 28.94 -7.53
C ILE A 152 1.69 29.39 -6.12
N MET A 153 1.35 28.46 -5.22
CA MET A 153 0.98 28.78 -3.84
C MET A 153 2.12 29.34 -2.99
N ARG A 154 3.36 29.18 -3.41
CA ARG A 154 4.53 29.74 -2.71
C ARG A 154 4.87 31.16 -3.15
N GLU A 155 4.33 31.60 -4.29
CA GLU A 155 4.52 32.94 -4.84
C GLU A 155 3.43 33.92 -4.38
N LEU A 156 2.37 33.41 -3.73
CA LEU A 156 1.29 34.20 -3.12
C LEU A 156 1.58 34.54 -1.66
#